data_18ff7ae32e7a81dbc01e2c7ddd8b556a
#
_entry.id   18ff7ae32e7a81dbc01e2c7ddd8b556a
#
_cell.length_a   1.000
_cell.length_b   1.000
_cell.length_c   1.000
_cell.angle_alpha   90.00
_cell.angle_beta   90.00
_cell.angle_gamma   90.00
#
_symmetry.space_group_name_H-M   'P 1'
#
loop_
_entity.id
_entity.type
_entity.pdbx_description
1 polymer ?
#
loop_
_entity_poly.entity_id
_entity_poly.type
_entity_poly.pdbx_seq_one_letter_code
_entity_poly.pdbx_strand_id
1 'polypeptide(L)'
;MAYIEFVEQVHRSTKRDYLSRVLAGDKAGFATVAKKFGIEYWDGSRNTGYGGYSYDGRWLAVAERMAKHYELKPEHRVLDVGCGKGFLLYELTQVV
;
A
#
# COMPACT_ATOMS: atom_id res chain seq x y z
N MET A 1 25.37 -2.05 3.94
CA MET A 1 24.17 -1.18 3.96
C MET A 1 23.33 -1.54 5.17
N ALA A 2 23.00 -0.57 5.99
CA ALA A 2 22.16 -0.81 7.16
C ALA A 2 20.68 -0.96 6.75
N TYR A 3 20.00 -1.93 7.36
CA TYR A 3 18.56 -2.08 7.20
C TYR A 3 17.84 -0.97 7.97
N ILE A 4 16.86 -0.35 7.33
CA ILE A 4 16.06 0.72 7.94
C ILE A 4 14.59 0.35 7.79
N GLU A 5 13.85 0.40 8.92
CA GLU A 5 12.44 0.02 8.95
C GLU A 5 11.54 1.25 9.04
N PHE A 6 10.68 1.43 8.05
CA PHE A 6 9.74 2.56 7.98
C PHE A 6 8.27 2.16 8.17
N VAL A 7 7.93 0.90 7.88
CA VAL A 7 6.52 0.49 7.71
C VAL A 7 6.03 -0.52 8.75
N GLU A 8 6.89 -0.96 9.66
CA GLU A 8 6.55 -2.00 10.63
C GLU A 8 5.31 -1.67 11.45
N GLN A 9 5.19 -0.44 11.93
CA GLN A 9 4.04 -0.01 12.71
C GLN A 9 2.74 -0.08 11.91
N VAL A 10 2.78 0.25 10.63
CA VAL A 10 1.62 0.14 9.75
C VAL A 10 1.23 -1.32 9.58
N HIS A 11 2.20 -2.20 9.35
CA HIS A 11 1.96 -3.64 9.18
C HIS A 11 1.47 -4.29 10.47
N ARG A 12 1.99 -3.91 11.63
CA ARG A 12 1.57 -4.44 12.94
C ARG A 12 0.12 -4.08 13.28
N SER A 13 -0.39 -2.98 12.78
CA SER A 13 -1.78 -2.58 13.01
C SER A 13 -2.78 -3.40 12.20
N THR A 14 -2.30 -4.19 11.23
CA THR A 14 -3.14 -4.97 10.34
C THR A 14 -3.30 -6.39 10.86
N LYS A 15 -4.57 -6.82 11.06
CA LYS A 15 -4.91 -8.20 11.40
C LYS A 15 -5.57 -8.85 10.19
N ARG A 16 -5.11 -10.05 9.83
CA ARG A 16 -5.62 -10.76 8.65
C ARG A 16 -5.97 -12.20 9.00
N ASP A 17 -7.16 -12.63 8.59
CA ASP A 17 -7.61 -14.01 8.70
C ASP A 17 -7.45 -14.68 7.33
N TYR A 18 -6.28 -15.25 7.09
CA TYR A 18 -5.98 -15.89 5.81
C TYR A 18 -6.78 -17.15 5.58
N LEU A 19 -7.08 -17.93 6.64
CA LEU A 19 -7.82 -19.19 6.51
C LEU A 19 -9.26 -18.95 6.07
N SER A 20 -9.97 -18.03 6.70
CA SER A 20 -11.32 -17.67 6.29
C SER A 20 -11.37 -17.19 4.85
N ARG A 21 -10.38 -16.43 4.41
CA ARG A 21 -10.32 -15.96 3.03
C ARG A 21 -10.12 -17.09 2.03
N VAL A 22 -9.28 -18.07 2.34
CA VAL A 22 -9.07 -19.25 1.48
C VAL A 22 -10.35 -20.05 1.37
N LEU A 23 -11.09 -20.22 2.48
CA LEU A 23 -12.32 -21.01 2.53
C LEU A 23 -13.53 -20.30 1.93
N ALA A 24 -13.47 -18.97 1.79
CA ALA A 24 -14.64 -18.14 1.46
C ALA A 24 -14.97 -18.06 -0.03
N GLY A 25 -14.15 -18.62 -0.95
CA GLY A 25 -14.50 -18.44 -2.34
C GLY A 25 -13.63 -19.11 -3.39
N ASP A 26 -13.90 -18.80 -4.66
CA ASP A 26 -13.25 -19.32 -5.84
C ASP A 26 -11.97 -18.52 -6.14
N LYS A 27 -10.84 -19.03 -5.68
CA LYS A 27 -9.54 -18.39 -5.86
C LYS A 27 -9.16 -18.22 -7.34
N ALA A 28 -9.48 -19.21 -8.18
CA ALA A 28 -9.15 -19.13 -9.61
C ALA A 28 -9.98 -18.06 -10.33
N GLY A 29 -11.29 -17.96 -10.04
CA GLY A 29 -12.16 -16.92 -10.58
C GLY A 29 -11.72 -15.54 -10.11
N PHE A 30 -11.41 -15.39 -8.82
CA PHE A 30 -10.92 -14.11 -8.28
C PHE A 30 -9.59 -13.70 -8.91
N ALA A 31 -8.67 -14.63 -9.15
CA ALA A 31 -7.40 -14.35 -9.80
C ALA A 31 -7.60 -13.87 -11.24
N THR A 32 -8.58 -14.42 -11.97
CA THR A 32 -8.90 -13.99 -13.33
C THR A 32 -9.34 -12.51 -13.35
N VAL A 33 -10.20 -12.11 -12.41
CA VAL A 33 -10.64 -10.72 -12.28
C VAL A 33 -9.46 -9.82 -11.86
N ALA A 34 -8.67 -10.25 -10.89
CA ALA A 34 -7.53 -9.47 -10.39
C ALA A 34 -6.47 -9.20 -11.48
N LYS A 35 -6.22 -10.17 -12.38
CA LYS A 35 -5.24 -10.02 -13.47
C LYS A 35 -5.58 -8.92 -14.46
N LYS A 36 -6.82 -8.45 -14.49
CA LYS A 36 -7.22 -7.34 -15.35
C LYS A 36 -6.73 -5.99 -14.83
N PHE A 37 -6.31 -5.90 -13.57
CA PHE A 37 -5.84 -4.68 -12.92
C PHE A 37 -6.79 -3.50 -13.08
N GLY A 38 -8.10 -3.79 -13.21
CA GLY A 38 -9.15 -2.78 -13.31
C GLY A 38 -9.64 -2.33 -11.94
N ILE A 39 -10.87 -1.80 -11.91
CA ILE A 39 -11.48 -1.27 -10.68
C ILE A 39 -11.62 -2.35 -9.61
N GLU A 40 -11.88 -3.60 -10.00
CA GLU A 40 -12.01 -4.72 -9.06
C GLU A 40 -10.69 -5.05 -8.36
N TYR A 41 -9.56 -4.83 -9.02
CA TYR A 41 -8.25 -5.02 -8.41
C TYR A 41 -7.95 -3.93 -7.39
N TRP A 42 -8.19 -2.66 -7.72
CA TRP A 42 -7.82 -1.53 -6.87
C TRP A 42 -8.87 -1.22 -5.81
N ASP A 43 -10.15 -1.21 -6.18
CA ASP A 43 -11.26 -0.75 -5.32
C ASP A 43 -12.34 -1.82 -5.08
N GLY A 44 -12.18 -3.03 -5.63
CA GLY A 44 -13.07 -4.15 -5.39
C GLY A 44 -12.82 -4.83 -4.06
N SER A 45 -13.38 -6.03 -3.89
CA SER A 45 -13.19 -6.80 -2.67
C SER A 45 -11.74 -7.28 -2.53
N ARG A 46 -11.37 -7.73 -1.33
CA ARG A 46 -10.06 -8.34 -1.10
C ARG A 46 -9.83 -9.63 -1.88
N ASN A 47 -10.89 -10.25 -2.38
CA ASN A 47 -10.78 -11.45 -3.19
C ASN A 47 -10.15 -11.18 -4.56
N THR A 48 -10.35 -9.98 -5.11
CA THR A 48 -9.85 -9.59 -6.43
C THR A 48 -8.68 -8.60 -6.37
N GLY A 49 -8.33 -8.06 -5.19
CA GLY A 49 -7.24 -7.10 -5.06
C GLY A 49 -7.11 -6.48 -3.68
N TYR A 50 -7.01 -5.17 -3.64
CA TYR A 50 -6.73 -4.41 -2.41
C TYR A 50 -7.91 -4.28 -1.45
N GLY A 51 -9.11 -4.67 -1.85
CA GLY A 51 -10.23 -4.77 -0.92
C GLY A 51 -11.03 -3.49 -0.75
N GLY A 52 -11.37 -2.82 -1.83
CA GLY A 52 -12.20 -1.62 -1.78
C GLY A 52 -11.56 -0.51 -0.94
N TYR A 53 -10.33 -0.25 -1.18
CA TYR A 53 -9.46 0.48 -0.28
C TYR A 53 -9.75 1.98 -0.29
N SER A 54 -10.35 2.48 0.79
CA SER A 54 -10.41 3.92 1.05
C SER A 54 -9.16 4.33 1.82
N TYR A 55 -8.45 5.33 1.31
CA TYR A 55 -7.24 5.78 1.97
C TYR A 55 -7.56 6.50 3.28
N ASP A 56 -6.93 6.08 4.36
CA ASP A 56 -7.17 6.59 5.72
C ASP A 56 -6.03 7.45 6.27
N GLY A 57 -5.04 7.78 5.43
CA GLY A 57 -3.91 8.62 5.85
C GLY A 57 -2.77 7.87 6.54
N ARG A 58 -2.82 6.54 6.60
CA ARG A 58 -1.81 5.74 7.35
C ARG A 58 -0.38 5.91 6.87
N TRP A 59 -0.19 6.29 5.61
CA TRP A 59 1.14 6.45 5.02
C TRP A 59 1.81 7.79 5.35
N LEU A 60 1.09 8.71 5.97
CA LEU A 60 1.65 10.01 6.38
C LEU A 60 2.83 9.82 7.33
N ALA A 61 2.68 9.00 8.37
CA ALA A 61 3.75 8.75 9.33
C ALA A 61 4.99 8.14 8.65
N VAL A 62 4.79 7.24 7.69
CA VAL A 62 5.88 6.65 6.92
C VAL A 62 6.60 7.73 6.10
N ALA A 63 5.85 8.58 5.40
CA ALA A 63 6.42 9.67 4.61
C ALA A 63 7.23 10.65 5.45
N GLU A 64 6.72 11.02 6.63
CA GLU A 64 7.42 11.91 7.56
C GLU A 64 8.74 11.31 8.01
N ARG A 65 8.75 10.03 8.36
CA ARG A 65 9.97 9.32 8.78
C ARG A 65 10.99 9.22 7.66
N MET A 66 10.54 8.93 6.45
CA MET A 66 11.42 8.87 5.28
C MET A 66 12.00 10.23 4.93
N ALA A 67 11.16 11.27 4.93
CA ALA A 67 11.60 12.63 4.64
C ALA A 67 12.66 13.09 5.64
N LYS A 68 12.47 12.79 6.92
CA LYS A 68 13.43 13.14 7.96
C LYS A 68 14.72 12.34 7.82
N HIS A 69 14.63 11.02 7.61
CA HIS A 69 15.80 10.16 7.52
C HIS A 69 16.71 10.53 6.36
N TYR A 70 16.13 10.77 5.18
CA TYR A 70 16.87 11.09 3.97
C TYR A 70 17.07 12.59 3.77
N GLU A 71 16.58 13.42 4.68
CA GLU A 71 16.64 14.88 4.59
C GLU A 71 16.11 15.35 3.22
N LEU A 72 14.92 14.85 2.86
CA LEU A 72 14.32 15.17 1.57
C LEU A 72 13.98 16.65 1.43
N LYS A 73 14.21 17.19 0.24
CA LYS A 73 13.97 18.59 -0.12
C LYS A 73 13.05 18.66 -1.33
N PRO A 74 12.39 19.82 -1.56
CA PRO A 74 11.44 19.94 -2.68
C PRO A 74 12.04 19.67 -4.06
N GLU A 75 13.34 19.89 -4.25
CA GLU A 75 14.02 19.63 -5.51
C GLU A 75 14.39 18.15 -5.73
N HIS A 76 14.24 17.30 -4.71
CA HIS A 76 14.57 15.88 -4.83
C HIS A 76 13.50 15.14 -5.65
N ARG A 77 13.93 14.07 -6.30
CA ARG A 77 13.04 13.17 -7.05
C ARG A 77 12.96 11.84 -6.36
N VAL A 78 11.76 11.27 -6.30
CA VAL A 78 11.50 9.98 -5.69
C VAL A 78 10.83 9.07 -6.71
N LEU A 79 11.33 7.83 -6.83
CA LEU A 79 10.71 6.79 -7.64
C LEU A 79 10.23 5.68 -6.71
N ASP A 80 8.95 5.36 -6.79
CA ASP A 80 8.34 4.27 -6.03
C ASP A 80 7.90 3.18 -6.99
N VAL A 81 8.67 2.09 -7.05
CA VAL A 81 8.36 0.94 -7.91
C VAL A 81 7.22 0.14 -7.26
N GLY A 82 6.14 -0.11 -8.04
CA GLY A 82 4.97 -0.78 -7.51
C GLY A 82 4.11 0.09 -6.60
N CYS A 83 4.06 1.41 -6.87
CA CYS A 83 3.42 2.40 -6.01
C CYS A 83 1.91 2.20 -5.80
N GLY A 84 1.26 1.34 -6.57
CA GLY A 84 -0.18 1.17 -6.48
C GLY A 84 -0.94 2.45 -6.85
N LYS A 85 -1.81 2.93 -5.96
CA LYS A 85 -2.55 4.17 -6.15
C LYS A 85 -1.75 5.41 -5.77
N GLY A 86 -0.49 5.25 -5.37
CA GLY A 86 0.42 6.36 -5.10
C GLY A 86 0.22 7.02 -3.74
N PHE A 87 -0.32 6.33 -2.75
CA PHE A 87 -0.61 6.92 -1.43
C PHE A 87 0.66 7.43 -0.75
N LEU A 88 1.75 6.65 -0.77
CA LEU A 88 3.01 7.10 -0.17
C LEU A 88 3.58 8.30 -0.91
N LEU A 89 3.56 8.28 -2.25
CA LEU A 89 4.02 9.42 -3.05
C LEU A 89 3.20 10.67 -2.77
N TYR A 90 1.87 10.53 -2.64
CA TYR A 90 1.01 11.65 -2.27
C TYR A 90 1.44 12.26 -0.94
N GLU A 91 1.65 11.42 0.09
CA GLU A 91 2.06 11.91 1.41
C GLU A 91 3.45 12.56 1.37
N LEU A 92 4.38 12.00 0.58
CA LEU A 92 5.70 12.63 0.40
C LEU A 92 5.59 14.04 -0.18
N THR A 93 4.64 14.28 -1.11
CA THR A 93 4.42 15.64 -1.64
C THR A 93 3.84 16.60 -0.61
N GLN A 94 3.22 16.09 0.46
CA GLN A 94 2.65 16.93 1.51
C GLN A 94 3.67 17.30 2.60
N VAL A 95 4.70 16.49 2.80
CA VAL A 95 5.65 16.68 3.90
C VAL A 95 6.99 17.29 3.44
N VAL A 96 7.22 17.37 2.16
CA VAL A 96 8.49 17.92 1.61
C VAL A 96 8.29 19.22 0.83
#